data_dc9e110555ab9b6f7e86cfd3b3356698
#
_entry.id   dc9e110555ab9b6f7e86cfd3b3356698
#
_cell.length_a   1.000
_cell.length_b   1.000
_cell.length_c   1.000
_cell.angle_alpha   90.00
_cell.angle_beta   90.00
_cell.angle_gamma   90.00
#
_symmetry.space_group_name_H-M   'P 1'
#
loop_
_entity.id
_entity.type
_entity.pdbx_description
1 polymer ?
#
loop_
_entity_poly.entity_id
_entity_poly.type
_entity_poly.pdbx_seq_one_letter_code
_entity_poly.pdbx_strand_id
1 'polypeptide(L)'
;MVENQLPQSRKEPKWRILAQVSENIYILCSTSDGYVRYAPMYIHSFRLIAPRKLLEAQLFNQQYQNYEDIPNVQDRLRWCRYHMGLMQKEVAELIGITRGHYIDFEVGYVDHYPKEIVDKLAELYQIPVDDLLDDYNRFLYKGQGKMIREYRESLGLKKKQLARLIGVDPNLLRAWEADQKRMNINSWNKYFKDKIKA
;
A
#
# COMPACT_ATOMS: atom_id res chain seq x y z
N MET A 1 -72.52 -4.27 10.48
CA MET A 1 -71.34 -4.39 9.63
C MET A 1 -70.51 -3.13 9.85
N VAL A 2 -69.44 -3.22 10.56
CA VAL A 2 -68.52 -2.10 10.80
C VAL A 2 -67.40 -2.22 9.75
N GLU A 3 -67.38 -1.35 8.76
CA GLU A 3 -66.31 -1.25 7.80
C GLU A 3 -65.05 -0.78 8.51
N ASN A 4 -64.08 -1.67 8.60
CA ASN A 4 -62.71 -1.35 9.00
C ASN A 4 -62.02 -0.57 7.86
N GLN A 5 -62.07 0.76 7.94
CA GLN A 5 -61.24 1.60 7.07
C GLN A 5 -59.77 1.45 7.54
N LEU A 6 -58.94 0.79 6.70
CA LEU A 6 -57.50 0.78 6.82
C LEU A 6 -56.96 2.22 6.85
N PRO A 7 -56.08 2.58 7.74
CA PRO A 7 -55.52 3.93 7.82
C PRO A 7 -54.78 4.25 6.52
N GLN A 8 -55.16 5.40 5.92
CA GLN A 8 -54.47 5.94 4.73
C GLN A 8 -52.96 5.97 4.96
N SER A 9 -52.19 5.51 3.98
CA SER A 9 -50.75 5.45 3.98
C SER A 9 -50.18 6.81 4.41
N ARG A 10 -49.55 6.89 5.59
CA ARG A 10 -48.81 8.05 6.02
C ARG A 10 -47.70 8.28 4.98
N LYS A 11 -47.74 9.45 4.31
CA LYS A 11 -46.66 9.87 3.41
C LYS A 11 -45.38 9.86 4.20
N GLU A 12 -44.38 9.14 3.72
CA GLU A 12 -43.06 9.11 4.35
C GLU A 12 -42.50 10.53 4.46
N PRO A 13 -41.94 10.89 5.61
CA PRO A 13 -41.41 12.23 5.82
C PRO A 13 -40.20 12.48 4.90
N LYS A 14 -40.26 13.59 4.15
CA LYS A 14 -39.12 14.01 3.32
C LYS A 14 -38.08 14.67 4.22
N TRP A 15 -36.96 13.99 4.46
CA TRP A 15 -35.85 14.51 5.24
C TRP A 15 -34.96 15.43 4.40
N ARG A 16 -34.49 16.53 5.00
CA ARG A 16 -33.54 17.46 4.41
C ARG A 16 -32.37 17.65 5.37
N ILE A 17 -31.14 17.80 4.84
CA ILE A 17 -29.99 18.19 5.64
C ILE A 17 -30.19 19.63 6.12
N LEU A 18 -30.20 19.82 7.43
CA LEU A 18 -30.29 21.13 8.06
C LEU A 18 -28.92 21.73 8.33
N ALA A 19 -28.00 20.91 8.87
CA ALA A 19 -26.66 21.35 9.23
C ALA A 19 -25.69 20.18 9.18
N GLN A 20 -24.42 20.46 8.89
CA GLN A 20 -23.30 19.55 9.09
C GLN A 20 -22.60 19.92 10.40
N VAL A 21 -22.50 18.99 11.33
CA VAL A 21 -21.91 19.19 12.65
C VAL A 21 -20.43 18.81 12.66
N SER A 22 -20.07 17.78 11.89
CA SER A 22 -18.68 17.37 11.63
C SER A 22 -18.61 16.68 10.29
N GLU A 23 -17.43 16.23 9.86
CA GLU A 23 -17.23 15.59 8.53
C GLU A 23 -18.25 14.48 8.22
N ASN A 24 -18.69 13.74 9.24
CA ASN A 24 -19.58 12.57 9.07
C ASN A 24 -20.90 12.67 9.88
N ILE A 25 -21.21 13.84 10.47
CA ILE A 25 -22.39 14.01 11.29
C ILE A 25 -23.24 15.14 10.72
N TYR A 26 -24.47 14.81 10.39
CA TYR A 26 -25.45 15.76 9.86
C TYR A 26 -26.69 15.77 10.74
N ILE A 27 -27.34 16.93 10.82
CA ILE A 27 -28.69 17.04 11.40
C ILE A 27 -29.66 17.07 10.25
N LEU A 28 -30.60 16.13 10.25
CA LEU A 28 -31.72 16.11 9.33
C LEU A 28 -32.93 16.75 9.97
N CYS A 29 -33.70 17.49 9.20
CA CYS A 29 -35.03 17.93 9.59
C CYS A 29 -36.07 17.43 8.57
N SER A 30 -37.25 17.15 9.08
CA SER A 30 -38.42 16.89 8.28
C SER A 30 -39.62 17.61 8.86
N THR A 31 -40.42 18.18 8.01
CA THR A 31 -41.72 18.78 8.41
C THR A 31 -42.83 17.90 7.83
N SER A 32 -43.57 17.25 8.71
CA SER A 32 -44.79 16.54 8.35
C SER A 32 -45.83 16.79 9.41
N ASP A 33 -47.07 16.91 9.01
CA ASP A 33 -48.23 17.08 9.91
C ASP A 33 -48.11 18.27 10.87
N GLY A 34 -47.47 19.38 10.44
CA GLY A 34 -47.29 20.59 11.26
C GLY A 34 -46.19 20.49 12.32
N TYR A 35 -45.46 19.38 12.42
CA TYR A 35 -44.38 19.19 13.37
C TYR A 35 -43.01 19.15 12.68
N VAL A 36 -42.01 19.80 13.30
CA VAL A 36 -40.61 19.72 12.88
C VAL A 36 -39.94 18.60 13.66
N ARG A 37 -39.35 17.65 12.93
CA ARG A 37 -38.62 16.55 13.52
C ARG A 37 -37.16 16.66 13.15
N TYR A 38 -36.28 16.41 14.10
CA TYR A 38 -34.81 16.38 13.93
C TYR A 38 -34.30 14.98 14.17
N ALA A 39 -33.35 14.55 13.35
CA ALA A 39 -32.64 13.29 13.55
C ALA A 39 -31.16 13.47 13.24
N PRO A 40 -30.25 12.96 14.09
CA PRO A 40 -28.85 12.89 13.74
C PRO A 40 -28.68 11.81 12.65
N MET A 41 -27.96 12.16 11.59
CA MET A 41 -27.55 11.21 10.56
C MET A 41 -26.04 11.10 10.61
N TYR A 42 -25.57 9.89 10.86
CA TYR A 42 -24.15 9.57 10.76
C TYR A 42 -23.92 9.01 9.36
N ILE A 43 -23.22 9.75 8.52
CA ILE A 43 -22.72 9.20 7.25
C ILE A 43 -21.41 8.52 7.56
N HIS A 44 -21.50 7.23 7.82
CA HIS A 44 -20.33 6.39 7.67
C HIS A 44 -20.16 6.15 6.18
N SER A 45 -19.08 6.64 5.60
CA SER A 45 -18.68 6.23 4.26
C SER A 45 -18.22 4.79 4.31
N PHE A 46 -19.16 3.87 4.45
CA PHE A 46 -18.86 2.45 4.28
C PHE A 46 -18.71 2.18 2.80
N ARG A 47 -17.47 2.00 2.34
CA ARG A 47 -17.31 1.17 1.17
C ARG A 47 -17.80 -0.22 1.55
N LEU A 48 -18.81 -0.71 0.85
CA LEU A 48 -19.27 -2.09 0.98
C LEU A 48 -18.15 -3.02 0.50
N ILE A 49 -17.18 -3.28 1.39
CA ILE A 49 -16.26 -4.39 1.23
C ILE A 49 -17.10 -5.64 1.45
N ALA A 50 -17.02 -6.60 0.52
CA ALA A 50 -17.71 -7.88 0.71
C ALA A 50 -17.42 -8.41 2.13
N PRO A 51 -18.40 -8.95 2.88
CA PRO A 51 -18.26 -9.28 4.29
C PRO A 51 -17.00 -10.07 4.64
N ARG A 52 -16.59 -11.01 3.76
CA ARG A 52 -15.35 -11.78 3.92
C ARG A 52 -14.10 -10.90 3.92
N LYS A 53 -14.02 -9.92 3.02
CA LYS A 53 -12.87 -9.01 2.91
C LYS A 53 -12.81 -8.04 4.08
N LEU A 54 -13.97 -7.61 4.61
CA LEU A 54 -14.02 -6.80 5.82
C LEU A 54 -13.48 -7.57 7.02
N LEU A 55 -13.85 -8.84 7.16
CA LEU A 55 -13.35 -9.70 8.22
C LEU A 55 -11.83 -9.92 8.10
N GLU A 56 -11.33 -10.17 6.89
CA GLU A 56 -9.88 -10.32 6.63
C GLU A 56 -9.12 -9.03 7.02
N ALA A 57 -9.64 -7.86 6.69
CA ALA A 57 -9.04 -6.58 7.07
C ALA A 57 -9.09 -6.34 8.58
N GLN A 58 -10.18 -6.70 9.25
CA GLN A 58 -10.31 -6.58 10.70
C GLN A 58 -9.33 -7.50 11.44
N LEU A 59 -9.21 -8.76 11.02
CA LEU A 59 -8.25 -9.71 11.59
C LEU A 59 -6.81 -9.25 11.38
N PHE A 60 -6.51 -8.72 10.21
CA PHE A 60 -5.19 -8.16 9.91
C PHE A 60 -4.86 -6.94 10.78
N ASN A 61 -5.81 -6.01 10.96
CA ASN A 61 -5.64 -4.85 11.81
C ASN A 61 -5.56 -5.21 13.31
N GLN A 62 -6.17 -6.34 13.73
CA GLN A 62 -5.98 -6.86 15.09
C GLN A 62 -4.58 -7.43 15.30
N GLN A 63 -3.97 -8.00 14.26
CA GLN A 63 -2.60 -8.52 14.30
C GLN A 63 -1.57 -7.40 14.37
N TYR A 64 -1.78 -6.30 13.62
CA TYR A 64 -0.86 -5.17 13.55
C TYR A 64 -1.60 -3.87 13.91
N GLN A 65 -1.44 -3.45 15.17
CA GLN A 65 -2.05 -2.20 15.66
C GLN A 65 -1.30 -0.96 15.18
N ASN A 66 0.04 -1.05 15.10
CA ASN A 66 0.87 0.04 14.62
C ASN A 66 1.65 -0.38 13.37
N TYR A 67 1.91 0.57 12.51
CA TYR A 67 2.67 0.36 11.27
C TYR A 67 4.10 -0.17 11.53
N GLU A 68 4.73 0.32 12.60
CA GLU A 68 6.09 -0.02 12.99
C GLU A 68 6.25 -1.49 13.39
N ASP A 69 5.16 -2.13 13.84
CA ASP A 69 5.16 -3.54 14.24
C ASP A 69 5.18 -4.51 13.04
N ILE A 70 5.04 -3.99 11.81
CA ILE A 70 4.92 -4.82 10.61
C ILE A 70 6.30 -5.19 10.08
N PRO A 71 6.67 -6.49 10.08
CA PRO A 71 8.04 -6.92 9.79
C PRO A 71 8.42 -6.91 8.31
N ASN A 72 7.45 -6.99 7.41
CA ASN A 72 7.72 -7.16 5.98
C ASN A 72 6.98 -6.14 5.11
N VAL A 73 7.54 -5.87 3.93
CA VAL A 73 7.00 -4.89 2.97
C VAL A 73 5.60 -5.27 2.48
N GLN A 74 5.34 -6.55 2.26
CA GLN A 74 4.07 -7.06 1.75
C GLN A 74 2.92 -6.72 2.68
N ASP A 75 3.11 -6.95 3.97
CA ASP A 75 2.11 -6.63 4.98
C ASP A 75 1.98 -5.12 5.20
N ARG A 76 3.07 -4.34 5.05
CA ARG A 76 3.01 -2.88 5.06
C ARG A 76 2.15 -2.33 3.93
N LEU A 77 2.31 -2.84 2.70
CA LEU A 77 1.46 -2.48 1.57
C LEU A 77 -0.01 -2.79 1.84
N ARG A 78 -0.28 -3.98 2.40
CA ARG A 78 -1.64 -4.41 2.78
C ARG A 78 -2.23 -3.53 3.87
N TRP A 79 -1.45 -3.21 4.90
CA TRP A 79 -1.84 -2.33 5.99
C TRP A 79 -2.22 -0.93 5.50
N CYS A 80 -1.36 -0.30 4.70
CA CYS A 80 -1.62 1.01 4.11
C CYS A 80 -2.91 1.01 3.28
N ARG A 81 -3.09 -0.01 2.43
CA ARG A 81 -4.29 -0.16 1.62
C ARG A 81 -5.55 -0.30 2.48
N TYR A 82 -5.52 -1.09 3.54
CA TYR A 82 -6.67 -1.26 4.44
C TYR A 82 -7.00 0.02 5.19
N HIS A 83 -5.99 0.75 5.66
CA HIS A 83 -6.19 2.03 6.35
C HIS A 83 -6.81 3.10 5.44
N MET A 84 -6.47 3.09 4.17
CA MET A 84 -7.12 3.96 3.19
C MET A 84 -8.49 3.45 2.71
N GLY A 85 -8.93 2.27 3.15
CA GLY A 85 -10.17 1.64 2.73
C GLY A 85 -10.18 1.27 1.24
N LEU A 86 -9.02 1.09 0.62
CA LEU A 86 -8.88 0.80 -0.81
C LEU A 86 -8.93 -0.71 -1.09
N MET A 87 -9.50 -1.07 -2.23
CA MET A 87 -9.35 -2.40 -2.83
C MET A 87 -8.06 -2.46 -3.66
N GLN A 88 -7.51 -3.67 -3.84
CA GLN A 88 -6.34 -3.89 -4.69
C GLN A 88 -6.49 -3.33 -6.11
N LYS A 89 -7.70 -3.41 -6.68
CA LYS A 89 -8.01 -2.85 -7.99
C LYS A 89 -7.85 -1.32 -8.01
N GLU A 90 -8.33 -0.65 -6.98
CA GLU A 90 -8.31 0.81 -6.88
C GLU A 90 -6.88 1.33 -6.70
N VAL A 91 -6.07 0.65 -5.86
CA VAL A 91 -4.64 1.00 -5.76
C VAL A 91 -3.94 0.83 -7.09
N ALA A 92 -4.16 -0.31 -7.78
CA ALA A 92 -3.56 -0.57 -9.09
C ALA A 92 -3.93 0.51 -10.12
N GLU A 93 -5.19 0.95 -10.16
CA GLU A 93 -5.65 2.04 -11.03
C GLU A 93 -4.98 3.37 -10.69
N LEU A 94 -4.87 3.71 -9.40
CA LEU A 94 -4.25 4.96 -8.94
C LEU A 94 -2.76 5.05 -9.31
N ILE A 95 -2.01 3.95 -9.21
CA ILE A 95 -0.58 3.94 -9.56
C ILE A 95 -0.30 3.56 -11.01
N GLY A 96 -1.34 3.20 -11.78
CA GLY A 96 -1.24 2.95 -13.23
C GLY A 96 -0.66 1.58 -13.59
N ILE A 97 -0.99 0.52 -12.81
CA ILE A 97 -0.63 -0.88 -13.10
C ILE A 97 -1.86 -1.78 -13.15
N THR A 98 -1.68 -3.03 -13.56
CA THR A 98 -2.76 -4.02 -13.49
C THR A 98 -2.99 -4.48 -12.05
N ARG A 99 -4.23 -4.87 -11.74
CA ARG A 99 -4.56 -5.45 -10.43
C ARG A 99 -3.71 -6.69 -10.11
N GLY A 100 -3.45 -7.56 -11.10
CA GLY A 100 -2.61 -8.75 -10.92
C GLY A 100 -1.20 -8.37 -10.46
N HIS A 101 -0.60 -7.39 -11.11
CA HIS A 101 0.73 -6.90 -10.77
C HIS A 101 0.79 -6.31 -9.33
N TYR A 102 -0.26 -5.58 -8.91
CA TYR A 102 -0.33 -5.10 -7.53
C TYR A 102 -0.49 -6.25 -6.51
N ILE A 103 -1.28 -7.27 -6.85
CA ILE A 103 -1.42 -8.47 -6.01
C ILE A 103 -0.06 -9.15 -5.83
N ASP A 104 0.74 -9.28 -6.90
CA ASP A 104 2.06 -9.89 -6.84
C ASP A 104 3.00 -9.17 -5.87
N PHE A 105 2.88 -7.85 -5.73
CA PHE A 105 3.60 -7.08 -4.69
C PHE A 105 3.10 -7.40 -3.28
N GLU A 106 1.78 -7.45 -3.05
CA GLU A 106 1.23 -7.76 -1.72
C GLU A 106 1.45 -9.21 -1.28
N VAL A 107 1.61 -10.13 -2.21
CA VAL A 107 1.85 -11.56 -1.93
C VAL A 107 3.34 -11.89 -1.89
N GLY A 108 4.19 -11.03 -2.47
CA GLY A 108 5.63 -11.25 -2.53
C GLY A 108 6.05 -12.21 -3.65
N TYR A 109 5.28 -12.29 -4.74
CA TYR A 109 5.68 -13.09 -5.91
C TYR A 109 6.71 -12.39 -6.79
N VAL A 110 6.96 -11.10 -6.57
CA VAL A 110 7.98 -10.34 -7.28
C VAL A 110 9.15 -10.01 -6.37
N ASP A 111 10.35 -10.30 -6.84
CA ASP A 111 11.59 -9.98 -6.14
C ASP A 111 12.00 -8.51 -6.30
N HIS A 112 11.46 -7.82 -7.30
CA HIS A 112 11.88 -6.48 -7.67
C HIS A 112 10.70 -5.51 -7.79
N TYR A 113 10.83 -4.40 -7.07
CA TYR A 113 9.89 -3.28 -7.15
C TYR A 113 10.48 -2.17 -8.02
N PRO A 114 9.88 -1.88 -9.21
CA PRO A 114 10.33 -0.78 -10.06
C PRO A 114 10.26 0.55 -9.30
N LYS A 115 11.30 1.38 -9.45
CA LYS A 115 11.42 2.65 -8.74
C LYS A 115 10.17 3.53 -8.89
N GLU A 116 9.65 3.69 -10.10
CA GLU A 116 8.47 4.49 -10.41
C GLU A 116 7.20 3.99 -9.69
N ILE A 117 7.09 2.68 -9.48
CA ILE A 117 5.95 2.10 -8.75
C ILE A 117 6.09 2.36 -7.25
N VAL A 118 7.31 2.21 -6.73
CA VAL A 118 7.60 2.49 -5.30
C VAL A 118 7.36 3.96 -4.99
N ASP A 119 7.81 4.87 -5.84
CA ASP A 119 7.61 6.32 -5.67
C ASP A 119 6.10 6.66 -5.61
N LYS A 120 5.31 6.11 -6.54
CA LYS A 120 3.85 6.28 -6.55
C LYS A 120 3.15 5.68 -5.34
N LEU A 121 3.60 4.52 -4.85
CA LEU A 121 3.05 3.90 -3.65
C LEU A 121 3.39 4.72 -2.40
N ALA A 122 4.62 5.23 -2.30
CA ALA A 122 5.06 6.09 -1.22
C ALA A 122 4.25 7.40 -1.16
N GLU A 123 4.02 8.01 -2.32
CA GLU A 123 3.17 9.21 -2.47
C GLU A 123 1.71 8.90 -2.10
N LEU A 124 1.14 7.81 -2.64
CA LEU A 124 -0.24 7.41 -2.37
C LEU A 124 -0.47 7.14 -0.88
N TYR A 125 0.45 6.44 -0.24
CA TYR A 125 0.32 6.03 1.16
C TYR A 125 0.89 7.06 2.15
N GLN A 126 1.55 8.12 1.66
CA GLN A 126 2.18 9.18 2.45
C GLN A 126 3.19 8.62 3.47
N ILE A 127 3.97 7.63 3.06
CA ILE A 127 5.02 7.00 3.86
C ILE A 127 6.37 7.10 3.17
N PRO A 128 7.48 7.04 3.93
CA PRO A 128 8.83 7.05 3.35
C PRO A 128 9.04 5.88 2.39
N VAL A 129 9.75 6.13 1.28
CA VAL A 129 10.11 5.09 0.30
C VAL A 129 10.87 3.93 0.94
N ASP A 130 11.77 4.23 1.88
CA ASP A 130 12.58 3.21 2.57
C ASP A 130 11.73 2.19 3.34
N ASP A 131 10.53 2.55 3.75
CA ASP A 131 9.60 1.66 4.45
C ASP A 131 8.91 0.64 3.51
N LEU A 132 8.90 0.93 2.21
CA LEU A 132 8.36 0.07 1.16
C LEU A 132 9.42 -0.81 0.50
N LEU A 133 10.64 -0.81 1.00
CA LEU A 133 11.76 -1.53 0.41
C LEU A 133 12.40 -2.49 1.42
N ASP A 134 12.59 -3.74 1.01
CA ASP A 134 13.55 -4.63 1.66
C ASP A 134 15.00 -4.24 1.27
N ASP A 135 15.99 -4.88 1.88
CA ASP A 135 17.40 -4.55 1.65
C ASP A 135 17.82 -4.70 0.18
N TYR A 136 17.31 -5.72 -0.52
CA TYR A 136 17.62 -5.92 -1.94
C TYR A 136 16.98 -4.84 -2.82
N ASN A 137 15.72 -4.52 -2.59
CA ASN A 137 15.03 -3.48 -3.34
C ASN A 137 15.59 -2.08 -3.02
N ARG A 138 16.00 -1.82 -1.77
CA ARG A 138 16.70 -0.59 -1.37
C ARG A 138 18.03 -0.44 -2.09
N PHE A 139 18.82 -1.52 -2.19
CA PHE A 139 20.04 -1.56 -2.96
C PHE A 139 19.81 -1.21 -4.45
N LEU A 140 18.77 -1.77 -5.07
CA LEU A 140 18.40 -1.44 -6.44
C LEU A 140 17.91 0.00 -6.59
N TYR A 141 17.07 0.45 -5.66
CA TYR A 141 16.48 1.80 -5.67
C TYR A 141 17.55 2.90 -5.55
N LYS A 142 18.53 2.72 -4.66
CA LYS A 142 19.66 3.64 -4.48
C LYS A 142 20.69 3.59 -5.61
N GLY A 143 20.57 2.63 -6.52
CA GLY A 143 21.46 2.42 -7.66
C GLY A 143 22.53 1.37 -7.38
N GLN A 144 22.28 0.14 -7.83
CA GLN A 144 23.18 -1.00 -7.60
C GLN A 144 24.62 -0.72 -8.05
N GLY A 145 24.79 -0.10 -9.22
CA GLY A 145 26.12 0.16 -9.78
C GLY A 145 26.92 1.14 -8.94
N LYS A 146 26.26 2.17 -8.39
CA LYS A 146 26.88 3.13 -7.45
C LYS A 146 27.32 2.42 -6.16
N MET A 147 26.43 1.66 -5.55
CA MET A 147 26.70 0.99 -4.27
C MET A 147 27.79 -0.07 -4.40
N ILE A 148 27.82 -0.85 -5.48
CA ILE A 148 28.92 -1.82 -5.73
C ILE A 148 30.25 -1.10 -5.92
N ARG A 149 30.24 0.03 -6.63
CA ARG A 149 31.45 0.84 -6.85
C ARG A 149 31.99 1.39 -5.54
N GLU A 150 31.13 2.00 -4.73
CA GLU A 150 31.49 2.55 -3.41
C GLU A 150 32.07 1.46 -2.51
N TYR A 151 31.43 0.30 -2.47
CA TYR A 151 31.95 -0.86 -1.74
C TYR A 151 33.34 -1.30 -2.24
N ARG A 152 33.52 -1.42 -3.57
CA ARG A 152 34.81 -1.77 -4.16
C ARG A 152 35.91 -0.76 -3.83
N GLU A 153 35.58 0.52 -3.90
CA GLU A 153 36.52 1.63 -3.61
C GLU A 153 36.87 1.71 -2.13
N SER A 154 35.93 1.44 -1.23
CA SER A 154 36.21 1.35 0.20
C SER A 154 37.23 0.26 0.56
N LEU A 155 37.32 -0.79 -0.27
CA LEU A 155 38.32 -1.84 -0.15
C LEU A 155 39.63 -1.52 -0.88
N GLY A 156 39.74 -0.42 -1.59
CA GLY A 156 40.91 -0.05 -2.40
C GLY A 156 41.15 -0.98 -3.62
N LEU A 157 40.09 -1.68 -4.07
CA LEU A 157 40.21 -2.72 -5.11
C LEU A 157 39.91 -2.21 -6.52
N LYS A 158 40.63 -2.74 -7.52
CA LYS A 158 40.24 -2.64 -8.93
C LYS A 158 39.12 -3.63 -9.24
N LYS A 159 38.32 -3.36 -10.30
CA LYS A 159 37.19 -4.24 -10.73
C LYS A 159 37.58 -5.70 -10.84
N LYS A 160 38.71 -6.01 -11.50
CA LYS A 160 39.20 -7.40 -11.65
C LYS A 160 39.54 -8.07 -10.30
N GLN A 161 40.03 -7.27 -9.33
CA GLN A 161 40.37 -7.77 -8.00
C GLN A 161 39.11 -8.10 -7.19
N LEU A 162 38.11 -7.21 -7.19
CA LEU A 162 36.83 -7.49 -6.55
C LEU A 162 36.13 -8.70 -7.19
N ALA A 163 36.12 -8.78 -8.52
CA ALA A 163 35.55 -9.93 -9.23
C ALA A 163 36.16 -11.28 -8.80
N ARG A 164 37.50 -11.32 -8.67
CA ARG A 164 38.19 -12.50 -8.14
C ARG A 164 37.84 -12.78 -6.69
N LEU A 165 37.78 -11.74 -5.85
CA LEU A 165 37.50 -11.88 -4.42
C LEU A 165 36.11 -12.49 -4.16
N ILE A 166 35.12 -12.08 -4.93
CA ILE A 166 33.74 -12.58 -4.77
C ILE A 166 33.42 -13.78 -5.68
N GLY A 167 34.35 -14.18 -6.54
CA GLY A 167 34.21 -15.36 -7.40
C GLY A 167 33.23 -15.17 -8.56
N VAL A 168 33.18 -13.99 -9.19
CA VAL A 168 32.34 -13.70 -10.36
C VAL A 168 33.18 -13.34 -11.57
N ASP A 169 32.57 -13.48 -12.76
CA ASP A 169 33.19 -13.04 -14.00
C ASP A 169 33.43 -11.52 -14.00
N PRO A 170 34.63 -11.01 -14.38
CA PRO A 170 34.91 -9.57 -14.39
C PRO A 170 34.00 -8.77 -15.31
N ASN A 171 33.47 -9.36 -16.41
CA ASN A 171 32.54 -8.67 -17.29
C ASN A 171 31.16 -8.58 -16.65
N LEU A 172 30.76 -9.60 -15.90
CA LEU A 172 29.51 -9.55 -15.12
C LEU A 172 29.56 -8.46 -14.05
N LEU A 173 30.66 -8.37 -13.29
CA LEU A 173 30.82 -7.28 -12.30
C LEU A 173 30.80 -5.90 -12.98
N ARG A 174 31.46 -5.79 -14.15
CA ARG A 174 31.42 -4.54 -14.94
C ARG A 174 30.01 -4.15 -15.34
N ALA A 175 29.22 -5.13 -15.80
CA ALA A 175 27.84 -4.90 -16.20
C ALA A 175 26.95 -4.49 -15.01
N TRP A 176 27.19 -5.05 -13.82
CA TRP A 176 26.49 -4.63 -12.59
C TRP A 176 26.87 -3.21 -12.15
N GLU A 177 28.18 -2.87 -12.13
CA GLU A 177 28.63 -1.52 -11.77
C GLU A 177 28.22 -0.43 -12.79
N ALA A 178 27.93 -0.83 -14.03
CA ALA A 178 27.47 0.08 -15.08
C ALA A 178 25.94 0.12 -15.22
N ASP A 179 25.20 -0.54 -14.34
CA ASP A 179 23.75 -0.71 -14.40
C ASP A 179 23.21 -1.29 -15.72
N GLN A 180 24.09 -1.94 -16.52
CA GLN A 180 23.73 -2.60 -17.78
C GLN A 180 22.96 -3.91 -17.57
N LYS A 181 23.16 -4.52 -16.41
CA LYS A 181 22.49 -5.74 -16.01
C LYS A 181 22.04 -5.62 -14.55
N ARG A 182 20.75 -5.81 -14.30
CA ARG A 182 20.24 -5.90 -12.94
C ARG A 182 20.76 -7.19 -12.29
N MET A 183 21.24 -7.05 -11.06
CA MET A 183 21.58 -8.19 -10.22
C MET A 183 20.30 -8.88 -9.77
N ASN A 184 20.23 -10.20 -9.79
CA ASN A 184 19.12 -10.92 -9.19
C ASN A 184 19.31 -11.11 -7.68
N ILE A 185 18.23 -11.40 -6.96
CA ILE A 185 18.23 -11.55 -5.50
C ILE A 185 19.19 -12.64 -5.00
N ASN A 186 19.36 -13.74 -5.75
CA ASN A 186 20.28 -14.81 -5.38
C ASN A 186 21.75 -14.35 -5.43
N SER A 187 22.11 -13.57 -6.45
CA SER A 187 23.44 -12.96 -6.56
C SER A 187 23.66 -11.92 -5.46
N TRP A 188 22.66 -11.10 -5.17
CA TRP A 188 22.70 -10.16 -4.06
C TRP A 188 22.96 -10.87 -2.74
N ASN A 189 22.13 -11.84 -2.38
CA ASN A 189 22.25 -12.62 -1.15
C ASN A 189 23.62 -13.30 -1.03
N LYS A 190 24.14 -13.83 -2.13
CA LYS A 190 25.42 -14.54 -2.14
C LYS A 190 26.63 -13.63 -1.99
N TYR A 191 26.62 -12.45 -2.60
CA TYR A 191 27.83 -11.64 -2.76
C TYR A 191 27.85 -10.37 -1.95
N PHE A 192 26.70 -9.73 -1.65
CA PHE A 192 26.68 -8.36 -1.16
C PHE A 192 25.79 -8.11 0.06
N LYS A 193 24.78 -8.92 0.35
CA LYS A 193 23.80 -8.71 1.41
C LYS A 193 24.44 -8.31 2.75
N ASP A 194 25.49 -9.00 3.18
CA ASP A 194 26.15 -8.75 4.47
C ASP A 194 27.30 -7.72 4.37
N LYS A 195 27.56 -7.19 3.17
CA LYS A 195 28.72 -6.32 2.90
C LYS A 195 28.31 -4.90 2.54
N ILE A 196 27.18 -4.74 1.91
CA ILE A 196 26.63 -3.43 1.53
C ILE A 196 25.39 -3.17 2.38
N LYS A 197 25.46 -2.14 3.23
CA LYS A 197 24.28 -1.64 3.95
C LYS A 197 23.52 -0.71 3.00
N ALA A 198 22.35 -1.16 2.57
CA ALA A 198 21.50 -0.42 1.67
C ALA A 198 20.58 0.59 2.42
#